data_5edad6bcf6ba8f1333d853a9374cfefb
#
_entry.id   5edad6bcf6ba8f1333d853a9374cfefb
#
_cell.length_a   1.000
_cell.length_b   1.000
_cell.length_c   1.000
_cell.angle_alpha   90.00
_cell.angle_beta   90.00
_cell.angle_gamma   90.00
#
_symmetry.space_group_name_H-M   'P 1'
#
loop_
_entity.id
_entity.type
_entity.pdbx_description
1 polymer ?
#
loop_
_entity_poly.entity_id
_entity_poly.type
_entity_poly.pdbx_seq_one_letter_code
_entity_poly.pdbx_strand_id
1 'polypeptide(L)'
;MKFNFLLSTSILVVSTLSFNAYATLENTVSIGYAKSKLKVDEDLINDNLKGINLKYNHEVANDWGVISSFSYAKNKNDGYDHWGYAGTSKISYYSLTAGPSYCLNNYVSAYGLIGFGYFHEDFHYYDEREKENKISMAYGLGVQVNPITNLAIDVSYEYSKLYDIDFTTWVVGIGYRF
;
A
#
# COMPACT_ATOMS: atom_id res chain seq x y z
N MET A 1 3.91 -29.25 16.42
CA MET A 1 3.50 -28.34 17.50
C MET A 1 4.49 -27.16 17.60
N LYS A 2 4.54 -26.24 16.63
CA LYS A 2 5.42 -25.03 16.61
C LYS A 2 4.83 -23.89 15.74
N PHE A 3 3.51 -23.68 15.73
CA PHE A 3 2.90 -22.66 14.84
C PHE A 3 2.19 -21.51 15.57
N ASN A 4 2.17 -21.52 16.91
CA ASN A 4 1.38 -20.54 17.66
C ASN A 4 2.18 -19.36 18.24
N PHE A 5 3.48 -19.24 17.95
CA PHE A 5 4.32 -18.17 18.54
C PHE A 5 4.41 -16.90 17.70
N LEU A 6 4.08 -16.96 16.42
CA LEU A 6 4.21 -15.81 15.51
C LEU A 6 2.97 -14.91 15.45
N LEU A 7 1.80 -15.41 15.91
CA LEU A 7 0.57 -14.61 15.90
C LEU A 7 0.43 -13.69 17.11
N SER A 8 1.12 -13.98 18.21
CA SER A 8 1.02 -13.19 19.45
C SER A 8 1.92 -11.94 19.45
N THR A 9 2.94 -11.89 18.57
CA THR A 9 3.88 -10.78 18.52
C THR A 9 3.37 -9.62 17.66
N SER A 10 2.44 -9.86 16.74
CA SER A 10 1.89 -8.84 15.84
C SER A 10 0.86 -7.91 16.50
N ILE A 11 0.26 -8.33 17.61
CA ILE A 11 -0.77 -7.55 18.33
C ILE A 11 -0.15 -6.55 19.31
N LEU A 12 1.11 -6.77 19.72
CA LEU A 12 1.75 -5.95 20.76
C LEU A 12 2.33 -4.62 20.23
N VAL A 13 2.51 -4.48 18.92
CA VAL A 13 3.06 -3.25 18.34
C VAL A 13 2.01 -2.13 18.21
N VAL A 14 0.72 -2.47 18.18
CA VAL A 14 -0.36 -1.48 18.07
C VAL A 14 -0.71 -0.83 19.42
N SER A 15 -0.37 -1.47 20.54
CA SER A 15 -0.76 -1.01 21.89
C SER A 15 0.16 0.02 22.53
N THR A 16 1.30 0.36 21.92
CA THR A 16 2.26 1.35 22.47
C THR A 16 2.13 2.75 21.86
N LEU A 17 1.17 2.98 20.98
CA LEU A 17 0.80 4.33 20.57
C LEU A 17 -0.07 4.95 21.68
N SER A 18 0.53 5.15 22.86
CA SER A 18 -0.03 6.03 23.89
C SER A 18 0.03 7.45 23.33
N PHE A 19 -1.06 7.91 22.76
CA PHE A 19 -1.23 9.29 22.35
C PHE A 19 -1.19 10.18 23.60
N ASN A 20 0.01 10.66 23.94
CA ASN A 20 0.13 11.77 24.87
C ASN A 20 -0.44 12.98 24.15
N ALA A 21 -1.65 13.38 24.53
CA ALA A 21 -2.29 14.62 24.13
C ALA A 21 -1.50 15.81 24.70
N TYR A 22 -0.40 16.17 24.04
CA TYR A 22 0.29 17.43 24.22
C TYR A 22 0.18 18.24 22.92
N ALA A 23 -0.68 19.24 23.00
CA ALA A 23 -0.72 20.49 22.23
C ALA A 23 -0.29 20.40 20.73
N THR A 24 -1.25 20.47 19.84
CA THR A 24 -1.16 20.97 18.46
C THR A 24 -0.46 20.13 17.39
N LEU A 25 0.04 18.95 17.67
CA LEU A 25 0.54 18.05 16.62
C LEU A 25 -0.63 17.20 16.10
N GLU A 26 -0.99 17.39 14.86
CA GLU A 26 -2.13 16.70 14.28
C GLU A 26 -1.71 15.36 13.67
N ASN A 27 -2.52 14.36 13.96
CA ASN A 27 -2.31 13.01 13.45
C ASN A 27 -3.45 12.65 12.52
N THR A 28 -3.15 11.94 11.44
CA THR A 28 -4.18 11.42 10.53
C THR A 28 -3.97 9.94 10.30
N VAL A 29 -5.01 9.15 10.51
CA VAL A 29 -5.08 7.74 10.10
C VAL A 29 -6.05 7.63 8.93
N SER A 30 -5.62 7.01 7.83
CA SER A 30 -6.45 6.88 6.63
C SER A 30 -6.51 5.42 6.18
N ILE A 31 -7.67 5.04 5.65
CA ILE A 31 -7.87 3.79 4.92
C ILE A 31 -8.26 4.13 3.48
N GLY A 32 -7.71 3.41 2.52
CA GLY A 32 -7.93 3.68 1.11
C GLY A 32 -8.15 2.42 0.29
N TYR A 33 -8.74 2.62 -0.88
CA TYR A 33 -8.80 1.65 -1.96
C TYR A 33 -7.56 1.80 -2.84
N ALA A 34 -6.84 0.70 -3.04
CA ALA A 34 -5.67 0.64 -3.89
C ALA A 34 -5.99 -0.11 -5.19
N LYS A 35 -5.61 0.47 -6.32
CA LYS A 35 -5.70 -0.15 -7.63
C LYS A 35 -4.33 -0.12 -8.28
N SER A 36 -3.72 -1.31 -8.45
CA SER A 36 -2.42 -1.46 -9.10
C SER A 36 -2.59 -2.00 -10.50
N LYS A 37 -1.81 -1.46 -11.43
CA LYS A 37 -1.69 -1.94 -12.80
C LYS A 37 -0.30 -2.50 -13.01
N LEU A 38 -0.22 -3.60 -13.75
CA LEU A 38 1.04 -4.18 -14.20
C LEU A 38 1.29 -3.81 -15.66
N LYS A 39 2.54 -3.47 -15.97
CA LYS A 39 3.02 -3.28 -17.33
C LYS A 39 4.29 -4.14 -17.49
N VAL A 40 4.32 -4.99 -18.50
CA VAL A 40 5.48 -5.82 -18.87
C VAL A 40 5.82 -5.49 -20.32
N ASP A 41 7.08 -5.11 -20.59
CA ASP A 41 7.63 -4.85 -21.93
C ASP A 41 6.70 -4.08 -22.90
N GLU A 42 6.29 -2.86 -22.51
CA GLU A 42 5.38 -1.98 -23.26
C GLU A 42 3.93 -2.49 -23.43
N ASP A 43 3.65 -3.76 -23.20
CA ASP A 43 2.30 -4.29 -23.21
C ASP A 43 1.63 -4.15 -21.84
N LEU A 44 0.46 -3.48 -21.82
CA LEU A 44 -0.40 -3.43 -20.66
C LEU A 44 -1.03 -4.82 -20.47
N ILE A 45 -0.51 -5.56 -19.49
CA ILE A 45 -1.26 -6.72 -19.02
C ILE A 45 -2.49 -6.17 -18.30
N ASN A 46 -3.68 -6.53 -18.80
CA ASN A 46 -4.95 -6.00 -18.28
C ASN A 46 -5.30 -6.55 -16.88
N ASP A 47 -4.29 -6.96 -16.11
CA ASP A 47 -4.41 -7.45 -14.75
C ASP A 47 -4.38 -6.28 -13.77
N ASN A 48 -5.57 -5.84 -13.40
CA ASN A 48 -5.74 -4.85 -12.36
C ASN A 48 -5.80 -5.55 -10.99
N LEU A 49 -4.75 -5.38 -10.17
CA LEU A 49 -4.80 -5.79 -8.77
C LEU A 49 -5.63 -4.76 -7.99
N LYS A 50 -6.50 -5.26 -7.13
CA LYS A 50 -7.34 -4.44 -6.25
C LYS A 50 -7.00 -4.75 -4.80
N GLY A 51 -7.05 -3.73 -3.96
CA GLY A 51 -6.68 -3.91 -2.58
C GLY A 51 -6.98 -2.73 -1.67
N ILE A 52 -6.31 -2.72 -0.55
CA ILE A 52 -6.45 -1.72 0.50
C ILE A 52 -5.14 -1.02 0.76
N ASN A 53 -5.24 0.19 1.25
CA ASN A 53 -4.11 0.98 1.72
C ASN A 53 -4.43 1.51 3.12
N LEU A 54 -3.40 1.56 3.97
CA LEU A 54 -3.44 2.20 5.29
C LEU A 54 -2.33 3.25 5.32
N LYS A 55 -2.66 4.46 5.78
CA LYS A 55 -1.69 5.53 5.98
C LYS A 55 -1.78 6.11 7.37
N TYR A 56 -0.65 6.54 7.87
CA TYR A 56 -0.53 7.33 9.08
C TYR A 56 0.36 8.52 8.79
N ASN A 57 -0.16 9.70 9.02
CA ASN A 57 0.56 10.98 8.92
C ASN A 57 0.65 11.61 10.31
N HIS A 58 1.85 11.95 10.71
CA HIS A 58 2.17 12.63 11.97
C HIS A 58 2.80 13.97 11.67
N GLU A 59 2.17 15.05 12.06
CA GLU A 59 2.73 16.40 11.99
C GLU A 59 3.77 16.56 13.11
N VAL A 60 4.98 17.02 12.74
CA VAL A 60 6.09 17.14 13.69
C VAL A 60 6.30 18.56 14.15
N ALA A 61 6.47 19.52 13.25
CA ALA A 61 6.63 20.94 13.53
C ALA A 61 6.64 21.80 12.25
N ASN A 62 6.19 23.05 12.35
CA ASN A 62 6.32 24.05 11.28
C ASN A 62 5.82 23.55 9.91
N ASP A 63 4.60 23.03 9.86
CA ASP A 63 3.96 22.50 8.66
C ASP A 63 4.58 21.21 8.08
N TRP A 64 5.60 20.66 8.72
CA TRP A 64 6.22 19.40 8.33
C TRP A 64 5.68 18.21 9.13
N GLY A 65 5.52 17.10 8.46
CA GLY A 65 5.15 15.82 9.06
C GLY A 65 5.91 14.66 8.45
N VAL A 66 5.63 13.48 8.99
CA VAL A 66 6.11 12.19 8.47
C VAL A 66 4.91 11.32 8.19
N ILE A 67 4.81 10.84 6.97
CA ILE A 67 3.76 9.92 6.55
C ILE A 67 4.33 8.52 6.33
N SER A 68 3.60 7.51 6.75
CA SER A 68 3.85 6.10 6.42
C SER A 68 2.64 5.51 5.69
N SER A 69 2.90 4.62 4.74
CA SER A 69 1.86 4.01 3.91
C SER A 69 2.14 2.52 3.75
N PHE A 70 1.12 1.71 3.97
CA PHE A 70 1.12 0.28 3.68
C PHE A 70 0.02 -0.02 2.68
N SER A 71 0.38 -0.63 1.54
CA SER A 71 -0.58 -1.09 0.54
C SER A 71 -0.54 -2.60 0.40
N TYR A 72 -1.71 -3.18 0.18
CA TYR A 72 -1.89 -4.58 -0.19
C TYR A 72 -2.85 -4.67 -1.35
N ALA A 73 -2.43 -5.26 -2.45
CA ALA A 73 -3.28 -5.50 -3.61
C ALA A 73 -3.09 -6.93 -4.13
N LYS A 74 -4.16 -7.53 -4.61
CA LYS A 74 -4.15 -8.89 -5.14
C LYS A 74 -4.99 -9.01 -6.39
N ASN A 75 -4.62 -9.98 -7.23
CA ASN A 75 -5.45 -10.50 -8.31
C ASN A 75 -5.41 -12.03 -8.30
N LYS A 76 -6.48 -12.64 -8.76
CA LYS A 76 -6.59 -14.08 -8.98
C LYS A 76 -7.17 -14.30 -10.37
N ASN A 77 -6.40 -14.95 -11.22
CA ASN A 77 -6.83 -15.33 -12.57
C ASN A 77 -6.90 -16.85 -12.66
N ASP A 78 -8.07 -17.35 -13.00
CA ASP A 78 -8.25 -18.77 -13.32
C ASP A 78 -8.12 -18.93 -14.85
N GLY A 79 -7.11 -19.67 -15.29
CA GLY A 79 -6.88 -20.01 -16.69
C GLY A 79 -7.71 -21.22 -17.10
N TYR A 80 -8.34 -21.12 -18.29
CA TYR A 80 -9.07 -22.22 -18.91
C TYR A 80 -8.44 -22.53 -20.28
N ASP A 81 -8.22 -23.79 -20.57
CA ASP A 81 -7.79 -24.24 -21.88
C ASP A 81 -8.91 -25.00 -22.60
N HIS A 82 -8.60 -25.55 -23.79
CA HIS A 82 -9.58 -26.28 -24.63
C HIS A 82 -10.14 -27.55 -23.95
N TRP A 83 -9.52 -28.00 -22.86
CA TRP A 83 -9.84 -29.23 -22.12
C TRP A 83 -10.48 -28.93 -20.74
N GLY A 84 -10.63 -27.65 -20.38
CA GLY A 84 -11.23 -27.21 -19.12
C GLY A 84 -10.28 -26.35 -18.28
N TYR A 85 -10.30 -26.54 -16.95
CA TYR A 85 -9.47 -25.78 -16.02
C TYR A 85 -7.99 -26.11 -16.18
N ALA A 86 -7.18 -25.13 -16.54
CA ALA A 86 -5.74 -25.29 -16.80
C ALA A 86 -4.87 -24.92 -15.60
N GLY A 87 -5.33 -24.01 -14.74
CA GLY A 87 -4.56 -23.58 -13.58
C GLY A 87 -5.04 -22.27 -12.98
N THR A 88 -4.46 -21.89 -11.86
CA THR A 88 -4.70 -20.60 -11.19
C THR A 88 -3.40 -19.86 -11.00
N SER A 89 -3.34 -18.60 -11.43
CA SER A 89 -2.31 -17.64 -11.06
C SER A 89 -2.85 -16.69 -10.00
N LYS A 90 -2.13 -16.57 -8.88
CA LYS A 90 -2.41 -15.61 -7.81
C LYS A 90 -1.26 -14.65 -7.68
N ILE A 91 -1.52 -13.39 -7.93
CA ILE A 91 -0.55 -12.31 -7.79
C ILE A 91 -0.94 -11.48 -6.57
N SER A 92 0.03 -11.25 -5.69
CA SER A 92 -0.11 -10.38 -4.52
C SER A 92 1.03 -9.38 -4.49
N TYR A 93 0.69 -8.12 -4.28
CA TYR A 93 1.63 -7.02 -4.14
C TYR A 93 1.44 -6.35 -2.79
N TYR A 94 2.54 -6.13 -2.10
CA TYR A 94 2.61 -5.40 -0.84
C TYR A 94 3.58 -4.25 -1.01
N SER A 95 3.29 -3.09 -0.44
CA SER A 95 4.28 -2.03 -0.31
C SER A 95 4.30 -1.44 1.08
N LEU A 96 5.48 -1.05 1.53
CA LEU A 96 5.70 -0.29 2.75
C LEU A 96 6.57 0.89 2.41
N THR A 97 6.01 2.08 2.51
CA THR A 97 6.66 3.32 2.16
C THR A 97 6.49 4.37 3.27
N ALA A 98 7.43 5.28 3.37
CA ALA A 98 7.36 6.41 4.29
C ALA A 98 8.05 7.62 3.67
N GLY A 99 7.77 8.82 4.20
CA GLY A 99 8.45 10.01 3.74
C GLY A 99 7.92 11.30 4.37
N PRO A 100 8.43 12.46 3.94
CA PRO A 100 8.00 13.75 4.45
C PRO A 100 6.63 14.12 3.90
N SER A 101 5.83 14.76 4.75
CA SER A 101 4.63 15.50 4.38
C SER A 101 4.81 16.97 4.70
N TYR A 102 4.20 17.83 3.90
CA TYR A 102 4.23 19.28 4.09
C TYR A 102 2.83 19.88 3.93
N CYS A 103 2.40 20.62 4.95
CA CYS A 103 1.13 21.33 4.96
C CYS A 103 1.26 22.61 4.14
N LEU A 104 0.67 22.65 2.96
CA LEU A 104 0.64 23.82 2.09
C LEU A 104 -0.26 24.92 2.68
N ASN A 105 -1.30 24.50 3.36
CA ASN A 105 -2.23 25.34 4.13
C ASN A 105 -3.06 24.43 5.06
N ASN A 106 -3.97 25.02 5.85
CA ASN A 106 -4.82 24.30 6.81
C ASN A 106 -5.71 23.21 6.21
N TYR A 107 -5.85 23.18 4.88
CA TYR A 107 -6.75 22.26 4.17
C TYR A 107 -6.02 21.26 3.27
N VAL A 108 -4.78 21.52 2.89
CA VAL A 108 -4.07 20.72 1.87
C VAL A 108 -2.65 20.44 2.32
N SER A 109 -2.28 19.19 2.30
CA SER A 109 -0.92 18.71 2.51
C SER A 109 -0.45 17.91 1.30
N ALA A 110 0.81 18.06 0.92
CA ALA A 110 1.47 17.24 -0.09
C ALA A 110 2.55 16.37 0.55
N TYR A 111 2.82 15.21 -0.02
CA TYR A 111 3.83 14.32 0.52
C TYR A 111 4.54 13.49 -0.55
N GLY A 112 5.76 13.08 -0.22
CA GLY A 112 6.54 12.12 -0.99
C GLY A 112 6.74 10.83 -0.20
N LEU A 113 6.83 9.71 -0.89
CA LEU A 113 6.99 8.38 -0.31
C LEU A 113 8.17 7.66 -0.96
N ILE A 114 8.95 6.96 -0.15
CA ILE A 114 9.98 6.02 -0.58
C ILE A 114 9.95 4.78 0.31
N GLY A 115 10.22 3.62 -0.24
CA GLY A 115 10.25 2.37 0.51
C GLY A 115 10.43 1.16 -0.38
N PHE A 116 9.76 0.07 -0.02
CA PHE A 116 9.91 -1.21 -0.68
C PHE A 116 8.55 -1.78 -1.09
N GLY A 117 8.55 -2.37 -2.29
CA GLY A 117 7.48 -3.23 -2.79
C GLY A 117 7.90 -4.70 -2.70
N TYR A 118 6.98 -5.55 -2.29
CA TYR A 118 7.15 -7.00 -2.26
C TYR A 118 6.09 -7.66 -3.13
N PHE A 119 6.57 -8.39 -4.11
CA PHE A 119 5.77 -9.14 -5.05
C PHE A 119 5.81 -10.63 -4.71
N HIS A 120 4.65 -11.24 -4.69
CA HIS A 120 4.48 -12.67 -4.48
C HIS A 120 3.56 -13.25 -5.55
N GLU A 121 4.06 -14.24 -6.27
CA GLU A 121 3.33 -14.97 -7.28
C GLU A 121 3.28 -16.46 -6.93
N ASP A 122 2.10 -17.06 -7.04
CA ASP A 122 1.84 -18.49 -6.76
C ASP A 122 1.12 -19.08 -7.98
N PHE A 123 1.87 -19.83 -8.80
CA PHE A 123 1.35 -20.55 -9.94
C PHE A 123 1.01 -21.98 -9.57
N HIS A 124 -0.22 -22.37 -9.86
CA HIS A 124 -0.65 -23.76 -9.81
C HIS A 124 -0.99 -24.24 -11.23
N TYR A 125 -0.19 -25.16 -11.74
CA TYR A 125 -0.42 -25.80 -13.02
C TYR A 125 -0.39 -27.31 -12.84
N TYR A 126 -1.54 -27.99 -12.98
CA TYR A 126 -1.75 -29.42 -12.75
C TYR A 126 -1.20 -29.90 -11.40
N ASP A 127 0.02 -30.40 -11.33
CA ASP A 127 0.66 -30.97 -10.12
C ASP A 127 1.95 -30.25 -9.74
N GLU A 128 2.30 -29.18 -10.46
CA GLU A 128 3.48 -28.36 -10.19
C GLU A 128 3.07 -27.04 -9.54
N ARG A 129 3.82 -26.67 -8.52
CA ARG A 129 3.64 -25.42 -7.77
C ARG A 129 4.93 -24.61 -7.79
N GLU A 130 4.91 -23.49 -8.50
CA GLU A 130 6.01 -22.53 -8.47
C GLU A 130 5.62 -21.30 -7.66
N LYS A 131 6.57 -20.84 -6.84
CA LYS A 131 6.44 -19.63 -6.06
C LYS A 131 7.60 -18.70 -6.36
N GLU A 132 7.28 -17.49 -6.72
CA GLU A 132 8.27 -16.46 -6.96
C GLU A 132 8.05 -15.29 -5.99
N ASN A 133 9.15 -14.84 -5.36
CA ASN A 133 9.15 -13.70 -4.44
C ASN A 133 10.19 -12.70 -4.91
N LYS A 134 9.79 -11.43 -5.02
CA LYS A 134 10.69 -10.36 -5.46
C LYS A 134 10.47 -9.11 -4.63
N ILE A 135 11.56 -8.40 -4.35
CA ILE A 135 11.55 -7.11 -3.66
C ILE A 135 12.02 -6.04 -4.64
N SER A 136 11.35 -4.90 -4.63
CA SER A 136 11.70 -3.72 -5.43
C SER A 136 11.66 -2.45 -4.59
N MET A 137 12.28 -1.40 -5.09
CA MET A 137 12.07 -0.07 -4.51
C MET A 137 10.72 0.48 -4.96
N ALA A 138 10.02 1.13 -4.02
CA ALA A 138 8.76 1.80 -4.27
C ALA A 138 8.90 3.28 -3.91
N TYR A 139 8.36 4.16 -4.76
CA TYR A 139 8.30 5.60 -4.52
C TYR A 139 6.97 6.14 -4.98
N GLY A 140 6.53 7.20 -4.31
CA GLY A 140 5.24 7.76 -4.60
C GLY A 140 5.13 9.21 -4.18
N LEU A 141 4.02 9.79 -4.56
CA LEU A 141 3.63 11.13 -4.16
C LEU A 141 2.11 11.16 -3.96
N GLY A 142 1.66 12.07 -3.12
CA GLY A 142 0.24 12.20 -2.86
C GLY A 142 -0.12 13.55 -2.26
N VAL A 143 -1.43 13.74 -2.19
CA VAL A 143 -2.06 14.92 -1.62
C VAL A 143 -3.16 14.48 -0.66
N GLN A 144 -3.16 15.07 0.52
CA GLN A 144 -4.21 14.94 1.51
C GLN A 144 -4.98 16.26 1.58
N VAL A 145 -6.30 16.19 1.50
CA VAL A 145 -7.20 17.34 1.64
C VAL A 145 -8.04 17.15 2.89
N ASN A 146 -8.08 18.18 3.74
CA ASN A 146 -8.83 18.20 4.99
C ASN A 146 -10.01 19.19 4.88
N PRO A 147 -11.15 18.78 4.31
CA PRO A 147 -12.29 19.69 4.09
C PRO A 147 -12.92 20.21 5.39
N ILE A 148 -12.79 19.44 6.46
CA ILE A 148 -13.18 19.81 7.84
C ILE A 148 -12.11 19.28 8.79
N THR A 149 -12.12 19.76 10.02
CA THR A 149 -11.05 19.54 11.02
C THR A 149 -10.71 18.06 11.24
N ASN A 150 -11.70 17.17 11.24
CA ASN A 150 -11.50 15.75 11.57
C ASN A 150 -11.57 14.81 10.36
N LEU A 151 -11.72 15.34 9.14
CA LEU A 151 -11.85 14.53 7.92
C LEU A 151 -10.67 14.77 7.00
N ALA A 152 -10.03 13.72 6.55
CA ALA A 152 -9.01 13.73 5.51
C ALA A 152 -9.47 12.92 4.30
N ILE A 153 -9.23 13.44 3.11
CA ILE A 153 -9.36 12.74 1.84
C ILE A 153 -7.97 12.66 1.23
N ASP A 154 -7.55 11.47 0.86
CA ASP A 154 -6.20 11.21 0.39
C ASP A 154 -6.23 10.64 -1.03
N VAL A 155 -5.35 11.17 -1.88
CA VAL A 155 -5.11 10.62 -3.22
C VAL A 155 -3.61 10.49 -3.41
N SER A 156 -3.14 9.31 -3.79
CA SER A 156 -1.73 9.08 -4.07
C SER A 156 -1.48 8.17 -5.26
N TYR A 157 -0.29 8.34 -5.78
CA TYR A 157 0.29 7.56 -6.86
C TYR A 157 1.58 6.96 -6.36
N GLU A 158 1.73 5.64 -6.49
CA GLU A 158 2.94 4.89 -6.14
C GLU A 158 3.43 4.13 -7.37
N TYR A 159 4.72 4.17 -7.59
CA TYR A 159 5.41 3.45 -8.64
C TYR A 159 6.48 2.54 -8.04
N SER A 160 6.59 1.33 -8.57
CA SER A 160 7.60 0.35 -8.19
C SER A 160 8.02 -0.40 -9.44
N LYS A 161 9.32 -0.50 -9.68
CA LYS A 161 9.89 -1.22 -10.82
C LYS A 161 10.60 -2.49 -10.34
N LEU A 162 10.19 -3.61 -10.92
CA LEU A 162 10.76 -4.92 -10.63
C LEU A 162 11.28 -5.55 -11.93
N TYR A 163 12.58 -5.41 -12.23
CA TYR A 163 13.17 -5.80 -13.51
C TYR A 163 12.39 -5.15 -14.68
N ASP A 164 11.72 -5.97 -15.50
CA ASP A 164 10.93 -5.52 -16.66
C ASP A 164 9.44 -5.33 -16.35
N ILE A 165 9.04 -5.45 -15.07
CA ILE A 165 7.66 -5.28 -14.62
C ILE A 165 7.52 -3.95 -13.90
N ASP A 166 6.67 -3.08 -14.42
CA ASP A 166 6.31 -1.81 -13.80
C ASP A 166 4.98 -1.95 -13.05
N PHE A 167 5.00 -1.61 -11.77
CA PHE A 167 3.80 -1.52 -10.94
C PHE A 167 3.43 -0.06 -10.73
N THR A 168 2.22 0.28 -11.11
CA THR A 168 1.64 1.59 -10.89
C THR A 168 0.42 1.45 -10.01
N THR A 169 0.43 2.03 -8.83
CA THR A 169 -0.66 1.95 -7.85
C THR A 169 -1.28 3.32 -7.61
N TRP A 170 -2.58 3.43 -7.86
CA TRP A 170 -3.40 4.56 -7.45
C TRP A 170 -4.12 4.22 -6.16
N VAL A 171 -4.12 5.16 -5.23
CA VAL A 171 -4.83 5.04 -3.96
C VAL A 171 -5.77 6.23 -3.81
N VAL A 172 -7.01 5.95 -3.40
CA VAL A 172 -7.95 6.95 -2.93
C VAL A 172 -8.43 6.52 -1.55
N GLY A 173 -8.32 7.39 -0.57
CA GLY A 173 -8.58 7.08 0.83
C GLY A 173 -9.40 8.15 1.55
N ILE A 174 -9.92 7.75 2.68
CA ILE A 174 -10.57 8.61 3.66
C ILE A 174 -9.90 8.39 5.01
N GLY A 175 -9.69 9.46 5.76
CA GLY A 175 -9.00 9.43 7.04
C GLY A 175 -9.68 10.25 8.12
N TYR A 176 -9.29 9.96 9.35
CA TYR A 176 -9.66 10.71 10.53
C TYR A 176 -8.44 11.45 11.07
N ARG A 177 -8.60 12.75 11.28
CA ARG A 177 -7.59 13.66 11.82
C ARG A 177 -7.94 13.99 13.29
N PHE A 178 -6.94 13.88 14.17
CA PHE A 178 -7.11 14.08 15.63
C PHE A 178 -5.85 14.63 16.27
#